data_bf4f1ef6062e0b4b0e17c6631e6a85ec
#
_entry.id   bf4f1ef6062e0b4b0e17c6631e6a85ec
#
_cell.length_a   1.000
_cell.length_b   1.000
_cell.length_c   1.000
_cell.angle_alpha   90.00
_cell.angle_beta   90.00
_cell.angle_gamma   90.00
#
_symmetry.space_group_name_H-M   'P 1'
#
loop_
_entity.id
_entity.type
_entity.pdbx_description
1 polymer ?
#
loop_
_entity_poly.entity_id
_entity_poly.type
_entity_poly.pdbx_seq_one_letter_code
_entity_poly.pdbx_strand_id
1 'polypeptide(L)'
;MQLYLFWKMNQKKSKNSSPRIKVIQKLYNSLMNPEAEIDYPKSQYQKFIKDVVKGTLERSDLIEETIISHLSGDINLAKTDKILKIILFAAIFELKFKHNTPKKVIISEYLLASEYFLEKIQTGYLNAILDKLSKELRKDD
;
A
#
# COMPACT_ATOMS: atom_id res chain seq x y z
N MET A 1 -12.08 -12.18 9.09
CA MET A 1 -11.17 -11.33 9.89
C MET A 1 -10.80 -10.03 9.21
N GLN A 2 -10.40 -10.05 7.95
CA GLN A 2 -10.04 -8.82 7.23
C GLN A 2 -11.23 -7.88 7.05
N LEU A 3 -12.42 -8.42 6.76
CA LEU A 3 -13.64 -7.61 6.66
C LEU A 3 -13.96 -6.92 7.99
N TYR A 4 -13.73 -7.61 9.10
CA TYR A 4 -13.94 -7.04 10.43
C TYR A 4 -12.99 -5.88 10.70
N LEU A 5 -11.72 -6.03 10.32
CA LEU A 5 -10.73 -4.98 10.47
C LEU A 5 -11.09 -3.76 9.64
N PHE A 6 -11.55 -3.97 8.41
CA PHE A 6 -12.01 -2.87 7.56
C PHE A 6 -13.22 -2.18 8.14
N TRP A 7 -14.20 -2.96 8.62
CA TRP A 7 -15.39 -2.41 9.26
C TRP A 7 -15.00 -1.57 10.48
N LYS A 8 -14.15 -2.12 11.34
CA LYS A 8 -13.68 -1.44 12.54
C LYS A 8 -12.98 -0.14 12.21
N MET A 9 -12.18 -0.13 11.16
CA MET A 9 -11.50 1.06 10.68
C MET A 9 -12.47 2.12 10.18
N ASN A 10 -13.47 1.71 9.43
CA ASN A 10 -14.46 2.65 8.92
C ASN A 10 -15.26 3.28 10.06
N GLN A 11 -15.40 2.57 11.18
CA GLN A 11 -16.05 3.11 12.38
C GLN A 11 -15.17 4.10 13.12
N LYS A 12 -13.87 3.90 13.08
CA LYS A 12 -12.90 4.86 13.61
C LYS A 12 -12.71 5.95 12.57
N LYS A 13 -13.64 6.85 12.44
CA LYS A 13 -13.43 8.06 11.63
C LYS A 13 -12.33 8.87 12.30
N SER A 14 -11.11 8.46 12.10
CA SER A 14 -9.97 9.18 12.57
C SER A 14 -9.86 10.48 11.79
N LYS A 15 -9.96 11.60 12.48
CA LYS A 15 -9.72 12.91 11.90
C LYS A 15 -8.29 13.01 11.34
N ASN A 16 -7.44 12.08 11.75
CA ASN A 16 -6.02 12.07 11.43
C ASN A 16 -5.61 10.85 10.61
N SER A 17 -6.57 10.22 9.90
CA SER A 17 -6.18 9.10 9.07
C SER A 17 -5.25 9.59 7.97
N SER A 18 -4.07 8.98 7.91
CA SER A 18 -3.10 9.21 6.87
C SER A 18 -3.78 9.00 5.51
N PRO A 19 -3.43 9.80 4.49
CA PRO A 19 -3.96 9.54 3.14
C PRO A 19 -3.64 8.14 2.66
N ARG A 20 -2.57 7.53 3.15
CA ARG A 20 -2.21 6.16 2.75
C ARG A 20 -3.15 5.12 3.34
N ILE A 21 -3.74 5.38 4.49
CA ILE A 21 -4.82 4.51 5.00
C ILE A 21 -5.98 4.50 4.01
N LYS A 22 -6.35 5.66 3.48
CA LYS A 22 -7.42 5.76 2.49
C LYS A 22 -7.03 5.09 1.18
N VAL A 23 -5.77 5.20 0.78
CA VAL A 23 -5.27 4.48 -0.41
C VAL A 23 -5.49 2.98 -0.24
N ILE A 24 -5.11 2.43 0.91
CA ILE A 24 -5.25 1.00 1.19
C ILE A 24 -6.73 0.59 1.17
N GLN A 25 -7.59 1.39 1.81
CA GLN A 25 -9.04 1.11 1.82
C GLN A 25 -9.62 1.08 0.40
N LYS A 26 -9.25 2.05 -0.43
CA LYS A 26 -9.78 2.15 -1.79
C LYS A 26 -9.28 1.01 -2.67
N LEU A 27 -8.03 0.63 -2.53
CA LEU A 27 -7.48 -0.52 -3.25
C LEU A 27 -8.17 -1.81 -2.83
N TYR A 28 -8.42 -1.98 -1.54
CA TYR A 28 -9.13 -3.16 -1.06
C TYR A 28 -10.56 -3.20 -1.59
N ASN A 29 -11.26 -2.09 -1.53
CA ASN A 29 -12.62 -2.01 -2.05
C ASN A 29 -12.69 -2.32 -3.55
N SER A 30 -11.69 -1.84 -4.31
CA SER A 30 -11.60 -2.12 -5.73
C SER A 30 -11.36 -3.61 -5.99
N LEU A 31 -10.55 -4.25 -5.15
CA LEU A 31 -10.29 -5.69 -5.27
C LEU A 31 -11.56 -6.51 -4.98
N MET A 32 -12.31 -6.11 -3.96
CA MET A 32 -13.53 -6.82 -3.56
C MET A 32 -14.71 -6.55 -4.51
N ASN A 33 -14.74 -5.40 -5.15
CA ASN A 33 -15.81 -5.01 -6.07
C ASN A 33 -15.23 -4.32 -7.30
N PRO A 34 -14.64 -5.09 -8.23
CA PRO A 34 -13.92 -4.52 -9.37
C PRO A 34 -14.75 -3.66 -10.31
N GLU A 35 -16.07 -3.87 -10.33
CA GLU A 35 -16.96 -3.15 -11.24
C GLU A 35 -17.46 -1.83 -10.68
N ALA A 36 -17.31 -1.61 -9.37
CA ALA A 36 -17.73 -0.36 -8.75
C ALA A 36 -16.76 0.76 -9.08
N GLU A 37 -17.28 1.95 -9.31
CA GLU A 37 -16.45 3.12 -9.45
C GLU A 37 -15.84 3.48 -8.11
N ILE A 38 -14.58 3.93 -8.14
CA ILE A 38 -13.88 4.36 -6.94
C ILE A 38 -14.25 5.82 -6.67
N ASP A 39 -14.76 6.08 -5.48
CA ASP A 39 -15.12 7.42 -5.05
C ASP A 39 -13.91 8.10 -4.37
N TYR A 40 -13.68 9.36 -4.71
CA TYR A 40 -12.61 10.16 -4.12
C TYR A 40 -13.21 11.44 -3.53
N PRO A 41 -13.75 11.38 -2.31
CA PRO A 41 -14.34 12.57 -1.69
C PRO A 41 -13.38 13.73 -1.61
N LYS A 42 -13.91 14.94 -1.71
CA LYS A 42 -13.11 16.15 -1.58
C LYS A 42 -12.41 16.18 -0.23
N SER A 43 -11.10 16.37 -0.28
CA SER A 43 -10.27 16.50 0.90
C SER A 43 -8.95 17.14 0.51
N GLN A 44 -8.17 17.50 1.52
CA GLN A 44 -6.82 18.03 1.34
C GLN A 44 -5.93 17.09 0.50
N TYR A 45 -6.14 15.77 0.64
CA TYR A 45 -5.30 14.76 -0.02
C TYR A 45 -5.98 14.05 -1.18
N GLN A 46 -7.09 14.59 -1.67
CA GLN A 46 -7.87 13.95 -2.73
C GLN A 46 -7.01 13.61 -3.96
N LYS A 47 -6.22 14.56 -4.41
CA LYS A 47 -5.37 14.35 -5.58
C LYS A 47 -4.33 13.26 -5.34
N PHE A 48 -3.67 13.30 -4.20
CA PHE A 48 -2.67 12.30 -3.84
C PHE A 48 -3.28 10.90 -3.79
N ILE A 49 -4.41 10.76 -3.10
CA ILE A 49 -5.11 9.48 -2.96
C ILE A 49 -5.47 8.93 -4.34
N LYS A 50 -6.06 9.77 -5.18
CA LYS A 50 -6.46 9.37 -6.53
C LYS A 50 -5.26 8.95 -7.36
N ASP A 51 -4.19 9.74 -7.34
CA ASP A 51 -2.99 9.44 -8.12
C ASP A 51 -2.36 8.11 -7.71
N VAL A 52 -2.27 7.83 -6.42
CA VAL A 52 -1.65 6.60 -5.94
C VAL A 52 -2.54 5.40 -6.21
N VAL A 53 -3.85 5.51 -5.96
CA VAL A 53 -4.78 4.40 -6.24
C VAL A 53 -4.80 4.06 -7.72
N LYS A 54 -5.02 5.06 -8.57
CA LYS A 54 -5.04 4.84 -10.02
C LYS A 54 -3.72 4.33 -10.54
N GLY A 55 -2.62 4.93 -10.09
CA GLY A 55 -1.29 4.53 -10.54
C GLY A 55 -0.97 3.10 -10.15
N THR A 56 -1.32 2.69 -8.94
CA THR A 56 -1.10 1.33 -8.47
C THR A 56 -1.89 0.33 -9.31
N LEU A 57 -3.15 0.63 -9.58
CA LEU A 57 -3.99 -0.26 -10.39
C LEU A 57 -3.51 -0.33 -11.84
N GLU A 58 -3.17 0.80 -12.44
CA GLU A 58 -2.72 0.85 -13.84
C GLU A 58 -1.38 0.16 -14.04
N ARG A 59 -0.53 0.15 -13.02
CA ARG A 59 0.81 -0.42 -13.09
C ARG A 59 0.97 -1.71 -12.30
N SER A 60 -0.15 -2.38 -12.00
CA SER A 60 -0.11 -3.60 -11.20
C SER A 60 0.80 -4.68 -11.79
N ASP A 61 0.81 -4.83 -13.12
CA ASP A 61 1.67 -5.82 -13.78
C ASP A 61 3.14 -5.49 -13.59
N LEU A 62 3.51 -4.23 -13.74
CA LEU A 62 4.88 -3.78 -13.55
C LEU A 62 5.33 -3.92 -12.10
N ILE A 63 4.43 -3.63 -11.17
CA ILE A 63 4.71 -3.78 -9.74
C ILE A 63 4.91 -5.27 -9.40
N GLU A 64 4.05 -6.14 -9.91
CA GLU A 64 4.20 -7.58 -9.71
C GLU A 64 5.53 -8.08 -10.26
N GLU A 65 5.90 -7.64 -11.45
CA GLU A 65 7.18 -7.96 -12.06
C GLU A 65 8.35 -7.51 -11.19
N THR A 66 8.25 -6.33 -10.60
CA THR A 66 9.25 -5.81 -9.67
C THR A 66 9.40 -6.73 -8.45
N ILE A 67 8.29 -7.18 -7.89
CA ILE A 67 8.31 -8.10 -6.75
C ILE A 67 8.99 -9.41 -7.13
N ILE A 68 8.62 -9.97 -8.28
CA ILE A 68 9.20 -11.23 -8.76
C ILE A 68 10.71 -11.09 -8.97
N SER A 69 11.14 -9.98 -9.57
CA SER A 69 12.55 -9.73 -9.86
C SER A 69 13.41 -9.59 -8.62
N HIS A 70 12.89 -8.93 -7.58
CA HIS A 70 13.69 -8.57 -6.40
C HIS A 70 13.41 -9.42 -5.17
N LEU A 71 12.26 -10.06 -5.10
CA LEU A 71 11.79 -10.72 -3.87
C LEU A 71 11.36 -12.17 -4.08
N SER A 72 11.70 -12.79 -5.20
CA SER A 72 11.22 -14.15 -5.50
C SER A 72 11.58 -15.18 -4.43
N GLY A 73 12.68 -14.97 -3.71
CA GLY A 73 13.07 -15.85 -2.60
C GLY A 73 12.48 -15.45 -1.26
N ASP A 74 11.84 -14.28 -1.18
CA ASP A 74 11.39 -13.70 0.08
C ASP A 74 9.87 -13.75 0.25
N ILE A 75 9.13 -13.82 -0.87
CA ILE A 75 7.68 -13.69 -0.82
C ILE A 75 7.04 -14.57 -1.91
N ASN A 76 5.93 -15.18 -1.55
CA ASN A 76 5.09 -15.91 -2.49
C ASN A 76 3.75 -15.15 -2.58
N LEU A 77 3.54 -14.46 -3.70
CA LEU A 77 2.35 -13.63 -3.89
C LEU A 77 1.04 -14.40 -3.81
N ALA A 78 1.04 -15.64 -4.27
CA ALA A 78 -0.17 -16.46 -4.25
C ALA A 78 -0.60 -16.80 -2.81
N LYS A 79 0.34 -16.84 -1.87
CA LYS A 79 0.07 -17.17 -0.47
C LYS A 79 0.11 -15.95 0.44
N THR A 80 0.34 -14.77 -0.12
CA THR A 80 0.43 -13.55 0.66
C THR A 80 -0.96 -13.03 1.02
N ASP A 81 -1.11 -12.57 2.26
CA ASP A 81 -2.32 -11.92 2.71
C ASP A 81 -2.71 -10.77 1.78
N LYS A 82 -3.99 -10.68 1.44
CA LYS A 82 -4.47 -9.68 0.47
C LYS A 82 -4.17 -8.26 0.88
N ILE A 83 -4.33 -7.93 2.15
CA ILE A 83 -4.09 -6.57 2.63
C ILE A 83 -2.60 -6.27 2.61
N LEU A 84 -1.78 -7.20 3.05
CA LEU A 84 -0.32 -7.06 2.98
C LEU A 84 0.12 -6.83 1.54
N LYS A 85 -0.41 -7.59 0.60
CA LYS A 85 -0.12 -7.45 -0.82
C LYS A 85 -0.51 -6.07 -1.34
N ILE A 86 -1.69 -5.58 -0.98
CA ILE A 86 -2.17 -4.26 -1.38
C ILE A 86 -1.24 -3.17 -0.86
N ILE A 87 -0.85 -3.25 0.41
CA ILE A 87 0.05 -2.26 1.01
C ILE A 87 1.39 -2.29 0.28
N LEU A 88 1.91 -3.47 0.02
CA LEU A 88 3.17 -3.63 -0.70
C LEU A 88 3.10 -3.02 -2.10
N PHE A 89 2.01 -3.27 -2.83
CA PHE A 89 1.82 -2.72 -4.18
C PHE A 89 1.81 -1.20 -4.16
N ALA A 90 1.07 -0.59 -3.23
CA ALA A 90 0.98 0.86 -3.12
C ALA A 90 2.34 1.48 -2.77
N ALA A 91 3.06 0.86 -1.84
CA ALA A 91 4.39 1.33 -1.45
C ALA A 91 5.38 1.25 -2.62
N ILE A 92 5.35 0.15 -3.37
CA ILE A 92 6.22 0.00 -4.55
C ILE A 92 5.88 1.04 -5.60
N PHE A 93 4.60 1.31 -5.81
CA PHE A 93 4.21 2.36 -6.74
C PHE A 93 4.86 3.69 -6.36
N GLU A 94 4.78 4.09 -5.10
CA GLU A 94 5.38 5.35 -4.68
C GLU A 94 6.91 5.32 -4.77
N LEU A 95 7.52 4.20 -4.40
CA LEU A 95 8.98 4.08 -4.50
C LEU A 95 9.47 4.22 -5.93
N LYS A 96 8.75 3.67 -6.90
CA LYS A 96 9.16 3.71 -8.30
C LYS A 96 8.79 4.99 -9.03
N PHE A 97 7.65 5.59 -8.67
CA PHE A 97 7.07 6.67 -9.48
C PHE A 97 6.89 7.99 -8.75
N LYS A 98 7.07 8.05 -7.45
CA LYS A 98 6.93 9.28 -6.68
C LYS A 98 8.27 9.70 -6.08
N HIS A 99 9.22 10.02 -6.95
CA HIS A 99 10.60 10.34 -6.56
C HIS A 99 10.74 11.59 -5.72
N ASN A 100 9.74 12.47 -5.72
CA ASN A 100 9.75 13.66 -4.87
C ASN A 100 9.55 13.34 -3.39
N THR A 101 9.04 12.16 -3.08
CA THR A 101 8.88 11.73 -1.69
C THR A 101 10.07 10.85 -1.29
N PRO A 102 10.80 11.17 -0.22
CA PRO A 102 11.93 10.36 0.21
C PRO A 102 11.50 8.95 0.58
N LYS A 103 12.36 7.97 0.31
CA LYS A 103 12.04 6.57 0.60
C LYS A 103 11.72 6.33 2.08
N LYS A 104 12.40 7.03 2.98
CA LYS A 104 12.15 6.89 4.42
C LYS A 104 10.74 7.31 4.80
N VAL A 105 10.23 8.35 4.15
CA VAL A 105 8.86 8.81 4.37
C VAL A 105 7.86 7.77 3.85
N ILE A 106 8.08 7.27 2.65
CA ILE A 106 7.19 6.25 2.06
C ILE A 106 7.11 5.03 2.98
N ILE A 107 8.27 4.50 3.39
CA ILE A 107 8.32 3.31 4.24
C ILE A 107 7.63 3.56 5.57
N SER A 108 8.00 4.63 6.27
CA SER A 108 7.44 4.90 7.59
C SER A 108 5.92 5.13 7.53
N GLU A 109 5.43 5.80 6.50
CA GLU A 109 4.00 6.06 6.36
C GLU A 109 3.21 4.79 6.07
N TYR A 110 3.73 3.90 5.23
CA TYR A 110 3.05 2.62 4.99
C TYR A 110 3.14 1.67 6.19
N LEU A 111 4.22 1.73 6.96
CA LEU A 111 4.30 0.95 8.18
C LEU A 111 3.30 1.44 9.22
N LEU A 112 3.17 2.75 9.39
CA LEU A 112 2.17 3.31 10.30
C LEU A 112 0.76 2.94 9.85
N ALA A 113 0.47 3.07 8.56
CA ALA A 113 -0.83 2.71 8.02
C ALA A 113 -1.11 1.22 8.21
N SER A 114 -0.10 0.37 8.06
CA SER A 114 -0.27 -1.08 8.18
C SER A 114 -0.70 -1.51 9.59
N GLU A 115 -0.39 -0.73 10.60
CA GLU A 115 -0.79 -1.03 11.98
C GLU A 115 -2.31 -1.07 12.16
N TYR A 116 -3.05 -0.38 11.29
CA TYR A 116 -4.52 -0.42 11.33
C TYR A 116 -5.10 -1.71 10.75
N PHE A 117 -4.33 -2.44 9.96
CA PHE A 117 -4.82 -3.58 9.18
C PHE A 117 -4.14 -4.90 9.54
N LEU A 118 -2.88 -4.84 9.94
CA LEU A 118 -2.03 -6.03 10.08
C LEU A 118 -1.62 -6.25 11.52
N GLU A 119 -1.31 -7.49 11.84
CA GLU A 119 -0.74 -7.84 13.12
C GLU A 119 0.75 -7.47 13.15
N LYS A 120 1.30 -7.38 14.35
CA LYS A 120 2.68 -6.94 14.56
C LYS A 120 3.70 -7.76 13.77
N ILE A 121 3.51 -9.08 13.71
CA ILE A 121 4.40 -9.97 12.95
C ILE A 121 4.37 -9.62 11.47
N GLN A 122 3.20 -9.37 10.93
CA GLN A 122 3.03 -9.00 9.52
C GLN A 122 3.64 -7.63 9.23
N THR A 123 3.49 -6.67 10.14
CA THR A 123 4.10 -5.35 9.99
C THR A 123 5.62 -5.45 10.00
N GLY A 124 6.19 -6.29 10.86
CA GLY A 124 7.62 -6.53 10.89
C GLY A 124 8.14 -7.15 9.59
N TYR A 125 7.39 -8.09 9.04
CA TYR A 125 7.70 -8.71 7.76
C TYR A 125 7.65 -7.69 6.62
N LEU A 126 6.61 -6.86 6.60
CA LEU A 126 6.48 -5.78 5.63
C LEU A 126 7.66 -4.81 5.72
N ASN A 127 8.08 -4.46 6.92
CA ASN A 127 9.23 -3.58 7.13
C ASN A 127 10.49 -4.15 6.48
N ALA A 128 10.78 -5.42 6.70
CA ALA A 128 11.96 -6.06 6.12
C ALA A 128 11.92 -6.06 4.59
N ILE A 129 10.74 -6.33 4.01
CA ILE A 129 10.57 -6.34 2.56
C ILE A 129 10.76 -4.93 1.98
N LEU A 130 10.14 -3.93 2.58
CA LEU A 130 10.24 -2.56 2.10
C LEU A 130 11.65 -2.02 2.22
N ASP A 131 12.35 -2.36 3.30
CA ASP A 131 13.74 -1.96 3.47
C ASP A 131 14.61 -2.52 2.35
N LYS A 132 14.49 -3.80 2.06
CA LYS A 132 15.23 -4.45 0.97
C LYS A 132 14.92 -3.81 -0.38
N LEU A 133 13.64 -3.66 -0.70
CA LEU A 133 13.21 -3.08 -1.96
C LEU A 133 13.69 -1.64 -2.14
N SER A 134 13.59 -0.83 -1.10
CA SER A 134 13.96 0.58 -1.19
C SER A 134 15.44 0.75 -1.51
N LYS A 135 16.29 -0.10 -0.98
CA LYS A 135 17.74 -0.07 -1.26
C LYS A 135 18.02 -0.38 -2.72
N GLU A 136 17.23 -1.23 -3.33
CA GLU A 136 17.41 -1.59 -4.74
C GLU A 136 16.74 -0.60 -5.69
N LEU A 137 15.59 -0.06 -5.32
CA LEU A 137 14.81 0.84 -6.18
C LEU A 137 15.22 2.31 -6.04
N ARG A 138 15.78 2.69 -4.90
CA ARG A 138 16.16 4.07 -4.57
C ARG A 138 17.59 4.13 -4.05
N LYS A 139 18.53 3.84 -4.92
CA LYS A 139 19.94 3.78 -4.51
C LYS A 139 20.51 5.14 -4.12
N ASP A 140 19.96 6.22 -4.66
CA ASP A 140 20.49 7.58 -4.48
C ASP A 140 19.81 8.36 -3.35
N ASP A 141 18.85 7.78 -2.68
CA ASP A 141 18.17 8.45 -1.57
C ASP A 141 18.97 8.41 -0.28
#